data_2cae4dac2799697e6079d6f3427ddd70
#
_entry.id   2cae4dac2799697e6079d6f3427ddd70
#
_cell.length_a   1.000
_cell.length_b   1.000
_cell.length_c   1.000
_cell.angle_alpha   90.00
_cell.angle_beta   90.00
_cell.angle_gamma   90.00
#
_symmetry.space_group_name_H-M   'P 1'
#
loop_
_entity.id
_entity.type
_entity.pdbx_description
1 polymer ?
#
loop_
_entity_poly.entity_id
_entity_poly.type
_entity_poly.pdbx_seq_one_letter_code
_entity_poly.pdbx_strand_id
1 'polypeptide(L)'
;MPFTRPRHWLRWLIGAIVVLVVLGVGGPFVYIHFFNGSTPAALSLPTASSSVSSSPGGTTTPSGTAAASTAASGSLAGAYRVGSGSVVGYRVNEVLLGQSTTAVGRTTSVTGHLTIAGSTATAAAFSVPMDTVHSDKSERDGQFDGRIMDVSQYPTGTFTLTSPIVLAPLPATGVIKSYTADGKLTLHGVTRTVTFTLTAERSTAKDGSTQIEVAGDIPVLFSDYNIQNPSVGGFVTTQDHGLLEFLLVFSKA
;
A
#
# COMPACT_ATOMS: atom_id res chain seq x y z
N MET A 1 21.08 -63.82 27.71
CA MET A 1 20.02 -63.06 28.39
C MET A 1 19.49 -62.02 27.41
N PRO A 2 18.24 -62.09 26.99
CA PRO A 2 17.67 -61.07 26.05
C PRO A 2 17.29 -59.83 26.85
N PHE A 3 17.86 -58.67 26.49
CA PHE A 3 17.47 -57.38 27.02
C PHE A 3 16.10 -56.99 26.43
N THR A 4 15.04 -57.18 27.19
CA THR A 4 13.71 -56.62 26.88
C THR A 4 13.73 -55.12 27.12
N ARG A 5 13.84 -54.34 26.05
CA ARG A 5 13.70 -52.89 26.14
C ARG A 5 12.25 -52.51 26.52
N PRO A 6 12.06 -51.72 27.58
CA PRO A 6 10.70 -51.41 28.05
C PRO A 6 9.94 -50.59 26.99
N ARG A 7 8.73 -51.03 26.70
CA ARG A 7 7.80 -50.45 25.74
C ARG A 7 7.44 -48.98 25.97
N HIS A 8 7.80 -48.46 27.17
CA HIS A 8 7.59 -47.08 27.55
C HIS A 8 8.52 -46.08 26.84
N TRP A 9 9.73 -46.49 26.45
CA TRP A 9 10.70 -45.68 25.76
C TRP A 9 10.15 -45.21 24.40
N LEU A 10 9.45 -46.08 23.65
CA LEU A 10 8.85 -45.70 22.37
C LEU A 10 7.72 -44.65 22.51
N ARG A 11 6.96 -44.72 23.62
CA ARG A 11 5.91 -43.68 23.90
C ARG A 11 6.53 -42.34 24.22
N TRP A 12 7.65 -42.32 24.97
CA TRP A 12 8.38 -41.09 25.26
C TRP A 12 9.03 -40.50 24.00
N LEU A 13 9.55 -41.36 23.12
CA LEU A 13 10.15 -40.94 21.85
C LEU A 13 9.11 -40.35 20.91
N ILE A 14 7.94 -40.97 20.80
CA ILE A 14 6.80 -40.41 20.04
C ILE A 14 6.35 -39.09 20.64
N GLY A 15 6.21 -38.99 21.95
CA GLY A 15 5.87 -37.75 22.64
C GLY A 15 6.89 -36.63 22.37
N ALA A 16 8.18 -36.93 22.43
CA ALA A 16 9.23 -35.98 22.12
C ALA A 16 9.20 -35.50 20.66
N ILE A 17 8.96 -36.43 19.71
CA ILE A 17 8.82 -36.09 18.28
C ILE A 17 7.59 -35.20 18.07
N VAL A 18 6.45 -35.51 18.67
CA VAL A 18 5.24 -34.68 18.57
C VAL A 18 5.50 -33.26 19.14
N VAL A 19 6.17 -33.16 20.27
CA VAL A 19 6.53 -31.85 20.86
C VAL A 19 7.48 -31.09 19.94
N LEU A 20 8.47 -31.74 19.34
CA LEU A 20 9.40 -31.11 18.39
C LEU A 20 8.69 -30.66 17.11
N VAL A 21 7.75 -31.44 16.60
CA VAL A 21 6.91 -31.05 15.43
C VAL A 21 6.00 -29.87 15.79
N VAL A 22 5.35 -29.91 16.97
CA VAL A 22 4.50 -28.81 17.42
C VAL A 22 5.32 -27.53 17.65
N LEU A 23 6.52 -27.61 18.21
CA LEU A 23 7.40 -26.45 18.38
C LEU A 23 8.02 -25.99 17.05
N GLY A 24 8.37 -26.92 16.15
CA GLY A 24 8.98 -26.61 14.86
C GLY A 24 8.02 -26.00 13.85
N VAL A 25 6.76 -26.39 13.89
CA VAL A 25 5.71 -25.90 12.95
C VAL A 25 4.80 -24.89 13.67
N GLY A 26 4.36 -25.21 14.87
CA GLY A 26 3.46 -24.35 15.64
C GLY A 26 4.16 -23.10 16.22
N GLY A 27 5.44 -23.21 16.59
CA GLY A 27 6.23 -22.08 17.09
C GLY A 27 6.30 -20.91 16.10
N PRO A 28 6.76 -21.12 14.86
CA PRO A 28 6.76 -20.09 13.82
C PRO A 28 5.37 -19.56 13.51
N PHE A 29 4.35 -20.45 13.45
CA PHE A 29 2.96 -20.03 13.21
C PHE A 29 2.44 -19.10 14.30
N VAL A 30 2.62 -19.47 15.58
CA VAL A 30 2.20 -18.64 16.71
C VAL A 30 2.99 -17.32 16.72
N TYR A 31 4.31 -17.37 16.51
CA TYR A 31 5.14 -16.18 16.45
C TYR A 31 4.66 -15.19 15.37
N ILE A 32 4.42 -15.68 14.15
CA ILE A 32 4.02 -14.82 13.02
C ILE A 32 2.60 -14.26 13.23
N HIS A 33 1.65 -15.05 13.74
CA HIS A 33 0.27 -14.61 13.87
C HIS A 33 -0.04 -13.84 15.15
N PHE A 34 0.71 -14.06 16.22
CA PHE A 34 0.46 -13.42 17.52
C PHE A 34 1.47 -12.33 17.87
N PHE A 35 2.71 -12.41 17.35
CA PHE A 35 3.78 -11.47 17.69
C PHE A 35 4.21 -10.56 16.54
N ASN A 36 3.84 -10.89 15.28
CA ASN A 36 4.19 -10.06 14.11
C ASN A 36 3.14 -8.97 13.77
N GLY A 37 2.11 -8.78 14.58
CA GLY A 37 1.06 -7.81 14.28
C GLY A 37 0.23 -8.16 13.02
N SER A 38 -0.87 -7.47 12.83
CA SER A 38 -1.65 -7.58 11.58
C SER A 38 -0.98 -6.75 10.49
N THR A 39 -0.78 -7.34 9.31
CA THR A 39 -0.29 -6.59 8.13
C THR A 39 -1.23 -5.42 7.85
N PRO A 40 -0.72 -4.19 7.72
CA PRO A 40 -1.55 -3.04 7.37
C PRO A 40 -2.31 -3.27 6.06
N ALA A 41 -3.58 -2.87 6.02
CA ALA A 41 -4.40 -2.95 4.80
C ALA A 41 -3.74 -2.18 3.63
N ALA A 42 -4.01 -2.59 2.38
CA ALA A 42 -3.58 -1.85 1.20
C ALA A 42 -4.11 -0.40 1.22
N LEU A 43 -3.33 0.53 0.68
CA LEU A 43 -3.75 1.91 0.55
C LEU A 43 -4.85 2.02 -0.52
N SER A 44 -5.99 2.58 -0.14
CA SER A 44 -7.13 2.79 -1.03
C SER A 44 -7.90 4.03 -0.60
N LEU A 45 -8.66 4.59 -1.53
CA LEU A 45 -9.60 5.67 -1.18
C LEU A 45 -10.66 5.13 -0.20
N PRO A 46 -11.08 5.94 0.78
CA PRO A 46 -12.13 5.56 1.69
C PRO A 46 -13.43 5.38 0.90
N THR A 47 -13.85 4.14 0.69
CA THR A 47 -15.18 3.85 0.15
C THR A 47 -16.18 4.30 1.21
N ALA A 48 -17.09 5.22 0.87
CA ALA A 48 -18.21 5.54 1.74
C ALA A 48 -18.98 4.25 2.00
N SER A 49 -18.69 3.58 3.13
CA SER A 49 -19.45 2.44 3.58
C SER A 49 -20.84 2.95 3.92
N SER A 50 -21.78 2.79 2.98
CA SER A 50 -23.20 2.84 3.28
C SER A 50 -23.49 1.70 4.26
N SER A 51 -23.35 1.97 5.56
CA SER A 51 -23.86 1.09 6.59
C SER A 51 -25.39 1.15 6.49
N VAL A 52 -25.95 0.34 5.60
CA VAL A 52 -27.38 0.02 5.63
C VAL A 52 -27.58 -0.88 6.84
N SER A 53 -27.83 -0.28 7.98
CA SER A 53 -28.39 -0.98 9.13
C SER A 53 -29.77 -1.45 8.71
N SER A 54 -29.88 -2.69 8.25
CA SER A 54 -31.17 -3.34 8.00
C SER A 54 -31.84 -3.60 9.35
N SER A 55 -32.68 -2.64 9.77
CA SER A 55 -33.69 -2.87 10.80
C SER A 55 -34.95 -3.36 10.10
N PRO A 56 -35.51 -4.52 10.45
CA PRO A 56 -36.78 -4.98 9.86
C PRO A 56 -37.98 -4.36 10.58
N GLY A 57 -38.80 -3.63 9.86
CA GLY A 57 -40.14 -3.30 10.32
C GLY A 57 -40.56 -1.85 10.04
N GLY A 58 -41.47 -1.66 9.07
CA GLY A 58 -42.24 -0.42 8.95
C GLY A 58 -42.62 -0.06 7.52
N THR A 59 -43.78 -0.57 7.09
CA THR A 59 -44.46 -0.13 5.86
C THR A 59 -44.90 1.31 6.01
N THR A 60 -44.34 2.23 5.23
CA THR A 60 -45.03 3.48 4.84
C THR A 60 -44.41 3.99 3.52
N THR A 61 -45.22 4.07 2.50
CA THR A 61 -44.99 4.79 1.27
C THR A 61 -44.85 6.28 1.57
N PRO A 62 -43.83 6.96 1.06
CA PRO A 62 -44.03 8.30 0.54
C PRO A 62 -43.42 8.46 -0.85
N SER A 63 -44.25 8.86 -1.79
CA SER A 63 -43.86 9.63 -2.94
C SER A 63 -43.12 10.88 -2.48
N GLY A 64 -41.81 10.86 -2.67
CA GLY A 64 -40.93 12.01 -2.50
C GLY A 64 -40.03 12.08 -3.73
N THR A 65 -40.34 13.00 -4.64
CA THR A 65 -39.47 13.42 -5.74
C THR A 65 -38.13 13.80 -5.16
N ALA A 66 -37.13 12.93 -5.30
CA ALA A 66 -35.75 13.26 -4.99
C ALA A 66 -35.30 14.31 -6.00
N ALA A 67 -35.27 15.55 -5.55
CA ALA A 67 -34.56 16.61 -6.27
C ALA A 67 -33.10 16.17 -6.39
N ALA A 68 -32.68 15.86 -7.61
CA ALA A 68 -31.28 15.68 -7.92
C ALA A 68 -30.59 17.01 -7.62
N SER A 69 -29.89 17.07 -6.50
CA SER A 69 -29.00 18.17 -6.17
C SER A 69 -27.90 18.18 -7.24
N THR A 70 -28.05 19.06 -8.23
CA THR A 70 -26.98 19.42 -9.15
C THR A 70 -25.89 20.13 -8.32
N ALA A 71 -25.03 19.34 -7.66
CA ALA A 71 -23.83 19.88 -7.07
C ALA A 71 -23.05 20.58 -8.17
N ALA A 72 -22.90 21.89 -8.05
CA ALA A 72 -22.14 22.73 -8.96
C ALA A 72 -20.77 22.10 -9.19
N SER A 73 -20.51 21.64 -10.40
CA SER A 73 -19.22 21.10 -10.83
C SER A 73 -18.23 22.25 -10.92
N GLY A 74 -17.73 22.70 -9.78
CA GLY A 74 -16.68 23.71 -9.74
C GLY A 74 -15.46 23.19 -10.51
N SER A 75 -14.83 24.08 -11.27
CA SER A 75 -13.60 23.77 -12.00
C SER A 75 -12.53 23.21 -11.05
N LEU A 76 -11.90 22.09 -11.43
CA LEU A 76 -10.71 21.55 -10.76
C LEU A 76 -9.42 22.19 -11.28
N ALA A 77 -9.49 23.09 -12.25
CA ALA A 77 -8.29 23.73 -12.80
C ALA A 77 -7.52 24.47 -11.72
N GLY A 78 -6.21 24.31 -11.75
CA GLY A 78 -5.30 24.96 -10.80
C GLY A 78 -4.05 24.13 -10.48
N ALA A 79 -3.20 24.71 -9.68
CA ALA A 79 -2.05 24.03 -9.09
C ALA A 79 -2.42 23.50 -7.70
N TYR A 80 -1.94 22.32 -7.41
CA TYR A 80 -2.16 21.59 -6.17
C TYR A 80 -0.84 21.12 -5.59
N ARG A 81 -0.79 21.00 -4.28
CA ARG A 81 0.35 20.42 -3.53
C ARG A 81 -0.11 19.21 -2.75
N VAL A 82 0.79 18.28 -2.55
CA VAL A 82 0.60 17.16 -1.63
C VAL A 82 0.41 17.74 -0.22
N GLY A 83 -0.67 17.33 0.43
CA GLY A 83 -1.10 17.77 1.75
C GLY A 83 -1.06 16.67 2.81
N SER A 84 -1.46 17.04 4.01
CA SER A 84 -1.59 16.11 5.14
C SER A 84 -2.59 14.99 4.84
N GLY A 85 -2.34 13.80 5.39
CA GLY A 85 -3.11 12.60 5.11
C GLY A 85 -2.54 11.77 3.96
N SER A 86 -1.55 12.29 3.21
CA SER A 86 -0.83 11.52 2.20
C SER A 86 0.06 10.47 2.85
N VAL A 87 0.04 9.26 2.29
CA VAL A 87 0.86 8.12 2.70
C VAL A 87 1.37 7.41 1.45
N VAL A 88 2.64 7.07 1.45
CA VAL A 88 3.26 6.26 0.40
C VAL A 88 4.09 5.16 1.04
N GLY A 89 4.37 4.09 0.29
CA GLY A 89 5.18 3.00 0.83
C GLY A 89 5.33 1.83 -0.12
N TYR A 90 5.79 0.74 0.42
CA TYR A 90 5.93 -0.52 -0.32
C TYR A 90 5.13 -1.65 0.32
N ARG A 91 4.78 -2.63 -0.50
CA ARG A 91 4.21 -3.91 -0.09
C ARG A 91 4.91 -5.03 -0.87
N VAL A 92 5.44 -6.02 -0.16
CA VAL A 92 6.16 -7.15 -0.75
C VAL A 92 5.72 -8.44 -0.06
N ASN A 93 5.37 -9.45 -0.83
CA ASN A 93 5.06 -10.76 -0.30
C ASN A 93 6.33 -11.56 -0.04
N GLU A 94 6.38 -12.20 1.10
CA GLU A 94 7.50 -13.01 1.54
C GLU A 94 7.03 -14.30 2.21
N VAL A 95 7.91 -15.28 2.29
CA VAL A 95 7.73 -16.49 3.08
C VAL A 95 8.75 -16.47 4.20
N LEU A 96 8.29 -16.35 5.42
CA LEU A 96 9.10 -16.34 6.64
C LEU A 96 8.94 -17.68 7.34
N LEU A 97 10.03 -18.44 7.48
CA LEU A 97 10.03 -19.77 8.12
C LEU A 97 8.92 -20.70 7.59
N GLY A 98 8.67 -20.68 6.27
CA GLY A 98 7.64 -21.50 5.60
C GLY A 98 6.21 -20.95 5.70
N GLN A 99 5.99 -19.77 6.29
CA GLN A 99 4.70 -19.12 6.40
C GLN A 99 4.63 -17.87 5.49
N SER A 100 3.56 -17.76 4.71
CA SER A 100 3.33 -16.57 3.88
C SER A 100 3.03 -15.36 4.74
N THR A 101 3.71 -14.26 4.49
CA THR A 101 3.52 -12.96 5.13
C THR A 101 3.72 -11.83 4.13
N THR A 102 3.46 -10.61 4.53
CA THR A 102 3.63 -9.43 3.69
C THR A 102 4.40 -8.36 4.45
N ALA A 103 5.54 -7.96 3.90
CA ALA A 103 6.32 -6.83 4.39
C ALA A 103 5.70 -5.52 3.87
N VAL A 104 5.45 -4.58 4.78
CA VAL A 104 4.90 -3.26 4.46
C VAL A 104 5.73 -2.20 5.16
N GLY A 105 6.21 -1.22 4.40
CA GLY A 105 6.82 -0.01 4.95
C GLY A 105 6.12 1.22 4.41
N ARG A 106 5.95 2.26 5.22
CA ARG A 106 5.21 3.48 4.88
C ARG A 106 5.87 4.74 5.41
N THR A 107 5.58 5.84 4.73
CA THR A 107 5.93 7.20 5.19
C THR A 107 4.84 8.17 4.84
N THR A 108 4.74 9.25 5.61
CA THR A 108 3.95 10.45 5.30
C THR A 108 4.81 11.57 4.75
N SER A 109 6.13 11.38 4.67
CA SER A 109 7.10 12.37 4.18
C SER A 109 7.16 12.36 2.65
N VAL A 110 6.03 12.62 1.99
CA VAL A 110 5.93 12.76 0.55
C VAL A 110 5.67 14.24 0.20
N THR A 111 6.41 14.73 -0.78
CA THR A 111 6.21 16.07 -1.35
C THR A 111 5.90 15.98 -2.82
N GLY A 112 5.20 16.97 -3.36
CA GLY A 112 4.89 16.97 -4.78
C GLY A 112 3.82 17.95 -5.18
N HIS A 113 3.52 17.95 -6.47
CA HIS A 113 2.52 18.83 -7.07
C HIS A 113 1.72 18.12 -8.15
N LEU A 114 0.53 18.63 -8.38
CA LEU A 114 -0.36 18.27 -9.47
C LEU A 114 -0.88 19.55 -10.12
N THR A 115 -0.86 19.62 -11.44
CA THR A 115 -1.43 20.72 -12.22
C THR A 115 -2.58 20.23 -13.07
N ILE A 116 -3.73 20.86 -12.95
CA ILE A 116 -4.91 20.58 -13.76
C ILE A 116 -5.23 21.80 -14.62
N ALA A 117 -5.30 21.61 -15.93
CA ALA A 117 -5.73 22.62 -16.90
C ALA A 117 -7.07 22.19 -17.50
N GLY A 118 -8.11 22.97 -17.25
CA GLY A 118 -9.47 22.58 -17.62
C GLY A 118 -9.91 21.29 -16.92
N SER A 119 -10.10 20.23 -17.71
CA SER A 119 -10.42 18.88 -17.25
C SER A 119 -9.30 17.87 -17.48
N THR A 120 -8.06 18.32 -17.54
CA THR A 120 -6.90 17.47 -17.82
C THR A 120 -5.81 17.70 -16.77
N ALA A 121 -5.34 16.64 -16.13
CA ALA A 121 -4.13 16.68 -15.32
C ALA A 121 -2.93 16.69 -16.27
N THR A 122 -2.26 17.83 -16.35
CA THR A 122 -1.19 18.09 -17.34
C THR A 122 0.19 17.84 -16.80
N ALA A 123 0.37 17.90 -15.48
CA ALA A 123 1.64 17.61 -14.82
C ALA A 123 1.39 17.08 -13.41
N ALA A 124 2.22 16.12 -13.01
CA ALA A 124 2.34 15.66 -11.62
C ALA A 124 3.78 15.19 -11.36
N ALA A 125 4.31 15.53 -10.21
CA ALA A 125 5.60 15.02 -9.77
C ALA A 125 5.61 14.84 -8.25
N PHE A 126 6.30 13.79 -7.78
CA PHE A 126 6.40 13.43 -6.36
C PHE A 126 7.82 13.04 -6.01
N SER A 127 8.20 13.31 -4.77
CA SER A 127 9.48 12.94 -4.19
C SER A 127 9.28 12.42 -2.78
N VAL A 128 9.93 11.31 -2.47
CA VAL A 128 9.88 10.62 -1.18
C VAL A 128 11.28 10.43 -0.66
N PRO A 129 11.64 10.98 0.51
CA PRO A 129 12.88 10.64 1.21
C PRO A 129 12.82 9.17 1.65
N MET A 130 13.75 8.35 1.18
CA MET A 130 13.68 6.89 1.38
C MET A 130 13.99 6.49 2.82
N ASP A 131 14.80 7.26 3.54
CA ASP A 131 15.15 7.08 4.95
C ASP A 131 13.97 7.31 5.92
N THR A 132 12.84 7.82 5.43
CA THR A 132 11.62 8.01 6.22
C THR A 132 10.62 6.86 6.09
N VAL A 133 10.92 5.85 5.27
CA VAL A 133 10.04 4.70 5.04
C VAL A 133 10.27 3.66 6.13
N HIS A 134 9.30 3.48 7.02
CA HIS A 134 9.41 2.56 8.14
C HIS A 134 8.37 1.45 8.09
N SER A 135 8.75 0.28 8.56
CA SER A 135 7.90 -0.88 8.75
C SER A 135 7.58 -1.11 10.23
N ASP A 136 6.98 -2.26 10.53
CA ASP A 136 6.72 -2.72 11.90
C ASP A 136 7.97 -3.32 12.59
N LYS A 137 9.12 -3.42 11.88
CA LYS A 137 10.35 -4.06 12.35
C LYS A 137 11.57 -3.21 12.01
N SER A 138 12.31 -2.78 13.03
CA SER A 138 13.54 -1.99 12.86
C SER A 138 14.63 -2.75 12.10
N GLU A 139 14.68 -4.08 12.23
CA GLU A 139 15.63 -4.91 11.49
C GLU A 139 15.33 -4.90 9.98
N ARG A 140 14.04 -4.85 9.60
CA ARG A 140 13.62 -4.69 8.20
C ARG A 140 13.98 -3.30 7.69
N ASP A 141 13.77 -2.27 8.49
CA ASP A 141 14.12 -0.89 8.14
C ASP A 141 15.61 -0.76 7.90
N GLY A 142 16.45 -1.32 8.77
CA GLY A 142 17.91 -1.35 8.57
C GLY A 142 18.34 -2.09 7.29
N GLN A 143 17.64 -3.17 6.89
CA GLN A 143 17.89 -3.85 5.61
C GLN A 143 17.42 -3.01 4.42
N PHE A 144 16.28 -2.34 4.56
CA PHE A 144 15.74 -1.45 3.55
C PHE A 144 16.70 -0.28 3.30
N ASP A 145 17.11 0.43 4.34
CA ASP A 145 18.00 1.59 4.26
C ASP A 145 19.37 1.24 3.70
N GLY A 146 19.93 0.11 4.11
CA GLY A 146 21.27 -0.30 3.70
C GLY A 146 21.27 -1.12 2.42
N ARG A 147 21.13 -2.43 2.55
CA ARG A 147 21.39 -3.40 1.49
C ARG A 147 20.39 -3.33 0.32
N ILE A 148 19.12 -2.94 0.58
CA ILE A 148 18.05 -3.01 -0.44
C ILE A 148 18.00 -1.72 -1.24
N MET A 149 17.92 -0.57 -0.57
CA MET A 149 17.73 0.73 -1.23
C MET A 149 18.98 1.61 -1.23
N ASP A 150 20.00 1.29 -0.41
CA ASP A 150 21.20 2.09 -0.25
C ASP A 150 20.90 3.59 -0.16
N VAL A 151 20.09 3.95 0.85
CA VAL A 151 19.54 5.31 0.99
C VAL A 151 20.62 6.37 1.18
N SER A 152 21.82 5.96 1.60
CA SER A 152 22.99 6.85 1.67
C SER A 152 23.44 7.34 0.30
N GLN A 153 23.31 6.52 -0.72
CA GLN A 153 23.65 6.83 -2.11
C GLN A 153 22.43 7.28 -2.91
N TYR A 154 21.25 6.71 -2.63
CA TYR A 154 20.00 6.97 -3.35
C TYR A 154 18.91 7.47 -2.38
N PRO A 155 19.05 8.69 -1.83
CA PRO A 155 18.21 9.16 -0.72
C PRO A 155 16.74 9.41 -1.09
N THR A 156 16.40 9.45 -2.39
CA THR A 156 15.04 9.81 -2.83
C THR A 156 14.50 8.87 -3.90
N GLY A 157 13.23 8.48 -3.76
CA GLY A 157 12.42 7.94 -4.83
C GLY A 157 11.59 9.05 -5.47
N THR A 158 11.46 9.06 -6.80
CA THR A 158 10.70 10.11 -7.51
C THR A 158 9.80 9.54 -8.60
N PHE A 159 8.66 10.20 -8.81
CA PHE A 159 7.78 9.93 -9.93
C PHE A 159 7.46 11.23 -10.67
N THR A 160 7.40 11.16 -12.01
CA THR A 160 6.98 12.29 -12.86
C THR A 160 6.04 11.80 -13.94
N LEU A 161 4.85 12.39 -14.02
CA LEU A 161 3.87 12.11 -15.07
C LEU A 161 4.45 12.50 -16.45
N THR A 162 4.29 11.63 -17.45
CA THR A 162 4.79 11.87 -18.81
C THR A 162 3.70 12.10 -19.84
N SER A 163 2.49 11.62 -19.54
CA SER A 163 1.33 11.78 -20.42
C SER A 163 0.19 12.45 -19.67
N PRO A 164 -0.52 13.44 -20.24
CA PRO A 164 -1.67 14.06 -19.59
C PRO A 164 -2.79 13.04 -19.34
N ILE A 165 -3.48 13.16 -18.20
CA ILE A 165 -4.64 12.34 -17.83
C ILE A 165 -5.91 13.13 -18.06
N VAL A 166 -6.80 12.64 -18.94
CA VAL A 166 -8.10 13.26 -19.20
C VAL A 166 -9.07 12.87 -18.10
N LEU A 167 -9.56 13.87 -17.35
CA LEU A 167 -10.48 13.70 -16.23
C LEU A 167 -11.94 13.85 -16.61
N ALA A 168 -12.21 14.25 -17.88
CA ALA A 168 -13.57 14.48 -18.37
C ALA A 168 -14.39 13.18 -18.50
N PRO A 169 -15.69 13.16 -18.12
CA PRO A 169 -16.35 14.20 -17.33
C PRO A 169 -15.80 14.22 -15.91
N LEU A 170 -15.62 15.42 -15.35
CA LEU A 170 -15.12 15.57 -13.98
C LEU A 170 -16.01 14.80 -12.99
N PRO A 171 -15.43 14.02 -12.06
CA PRO A 171 -16.21 13.31 -11.05
C PRO A 171 -16.93 14.29 -10.13
N ALA A 172 -18.14 13.93 -9.73
CA ALA A 172 -18.81 14.62 -8.63
C ALA A 172 -18.03 14.34 -7.31
N THR A 173 -18.24 15.19 -6.31
CA THR A 173 -17.63 14.97 -4.98
C THR A 173 -18.08 13.62 -4.40
N GLY A 174 -17.15 12.85 -3.87
CA GLY A 174 -17.40 11.52 -3.31
C GLY A 174 -17.52 10.40 -4.36
N VAL A 175 -17.28 10.69 -5.65
CA VAL A 175 -17.35 9.69 -6.72
C VAL A 175 -15.94 9.27 -7.13
N ILE A 176 -15.62 8.01 -6.87
CA ILE A 176 -14.34 7.41 -7.23
C ILE A 176 -14.34 7.04 -8.71
N LYS A 177 -13.30 7.43 -9.43
CA LYS A 177 -13.05 7.04 -10.82
C LYS A 177 -11.65 6.49 -11.00
N SER A 178 -11.52 5.54 -11.93
CA SER A 178 -10.22 4.95 -12.31
C SER A 178 -9.65 5.67 -13.53
N TYR A 179 -8.34 5.84 -13.54
CA TYR A 179 -7.55 6.42 -14.61
C TYR A 179 -6.28 5.63 -14.84
N THR A 180 -5.74 5.70 -16.05
CA THR A 180 -4.40 5.18 -16.36
C THR A 180 -3.41 6.34 -16.32
N ALA A 181 -2.26 6.12 -15.72
CA ALA A 181 -1.15 7.07 -15.66
C ALA A 181 0.10 6.47 -16.29
N ASP A 182 0.78 7.26 -17.12
CA ASP A 182 2.09 6.98 -17.66
C ASP A 182 3.10 7.95 -17.05
N GLY A 183 4.21 7.42 -16.56
CA GLY A 183 5.22 8.26 -15.91
C GLY A 183 6.61 7.64 -15.88
N LYS A 184 7.55 8.42 -15.37
CA LYS A 184 8.89 7.97 -15.05
C LYS A 184 9.01 7.78 -13.55
N LEU A 185 9.34 6.57 -13.14
CA LEU A 185 9.65 6.22 -11.76
C LEU A 185 11.16 6.06 -11.62
N THR A 186 11.75 6.76 -10.67
CA THR A 186 13.17 6.62 -10.31
C THR A 186 13.28 6.02 -8.92
N LEU A 187 13.94 4.88 -8.84
CA LEU A 187 14.26 4.18 -7.59
C LEU A 187 15.70 3.70 -7.67
N HIS A 188 16.40 3.70 -6.54
CA HIS A 188 17.77 3.16 -6.44
C HIS A 188 18.67 3.65 -7.60
N GLY A 189 18.55 4.95 -7.97
CA GLY A 189 19.30 5.60 -9.04
C GLY A 189 18.88 5.24 -10.48
N VAL A 190 17.93 4.31 -10.66
CA VAL A 190 17.46 3.86 -11.98
C VAL A 190 16.09 4.46 -12.30
N THR A 191 15.94 4.98 -13.52
CA THR A 191 14.67 5.50 -14.02
C THR A 191 14.04 4.56 -15.04
N ARG A 192 12.75 4.23 -14.85
CA ARG A 192 11.95 3.43 -15.77
C ARG A 192 10.65 4.14 -16.12
N THR A 193 10.15 3.89 -17.33
CA THR A 193 8.78 4.25 -17.68
C THR A 193 7.83 3.21 -17.10
N VAL A 194 6.79 3.68 -16.43
CA VAL A 194 5.76 2.85 -15.81
C VAL A 194 4.39 3.28 -16.27
N THR A 195 3.50 2.30 -16.45
CA THR A 195 2.07 2.50 -16.73
C THR A 195 1.29 1.77 -15.65
N PHE A 196 0.38 2.46 -14.98
CA PHE A 196 -0.41 1.88 -13.89
C PHE A 196 -1.81 2.49 -13.82
N THR A 197 -2.70 1.80 -13.11
CA THR A 197 -4.04 2.29 -12.83
C THR A 197 -4.07 2.95 -11.45
N LEU A 198 -4.71 4.11 -11.39
CA LEU A 198 -5.01 4.80 -10.15
C LEU A 198 -6.51 5.07 -10.03
N THR A 199 -6.97 5.27 -8.81
CA THR A 199 -8.30 5.78 -8.50
C THR A 199 -8.18 7.19 -7.96
N ALA A 200 -9.11 8.05 -8.33
CA ALA A 200 -9.17 9.42 -7.84
C ALA A 200 -10.60 9.80 -7.47
N GLU A 201 -10.72 10.61 -6.45
CA GLU A 201 -11.97 11.23 -6.07
C GLU A 201 -11.77 12.71 -5.73
N ARG A 202 -12.83 13.47 -5.89
CA ARG A 202 -12.94 14.82 -5.37
C ARG A 202 -13.54 14.75 -3.97
N SER A 203 -12.86 15.29 -2.98
CA SER A 203 -13.33 15.36 -1.60
C SER A 203 -13.41 16.80 -1.10
N THR A 204 -13.96 16.99 0.09
CA THR A 204 -14.03 18.27 0.75
C THR A 204 -13.29 18.19 2.08
N ALA A 205 -12.31 19.04 2.27
CA ALA A 205 -11.57 19.14 3.53
C ALA A 205 -12.46 19.68 4.66
N LYS A 206 -11.98 19.56 5.91
CA LYS A 206 -12.71 20.04 7.10
C LYS A 206 -12.98 21.56 7.09
N ASP A 207 -12.16 22.32 6.40
CA ASP A 207 -12.30 23.77 6.21
C ASP A 207 -13.23 24.13 5.03
N GLY A 208 -13.84 23.15 4.37
CA GLY A 208 -14.71 23.34 3.22
C GLY A 208 -13.98 23.47 1.88
N SER A 209 -12.65 23.45 1.86
CA SER A 209 -11.88 23.52 0.61
C SER A 209 -11.99 22.21 -0.20
N THR A 210 -11.87 22.35 -1.52
CA THR A 210 -11.82 21.17 -2.41
C THR A 210 -10.47 20.49 -2.33
N GLN A 211 -10.48 19.17 -2.11
CA GLN A 211 -9.32 18.30 -2.19
C GLN A 211 -9.50 17.30 -3.32
N ILE A 212 -8.38 16.72 -3.76
CA ILE A 212 -8.33 15.59 -4.69
C ILE A 212 -7.56 14.49 -3.99
N GLU A 213 -8.20 13.35 -3.83
CA GLU A 213 -7.56 12.18 -3.25
C GLU A 213 -7.28 11.17 -4.36
N VAL A 214 -6.07 10.61 -4.36
CA VAL A 214 -5.61 9.69 -5.39
C VAL A 214 -4.95 8.50 -4.72
N ALA A 215 -5.40 7.30 -5.07
CA ALA A 215 -4.80 6.07 -4.55
C ALA A 215 -4.47 5.11 -5.70
N GLY A 216 -3.45 4.30 -5.49
CA GLY A 216 -3.05 3.27 -6.45
C GLY A 216 -1.78 2.57 -6.02
N ASP A 217 -1.34 1.69 -6.90
CA ASP A 217 -0.09 0.96 -6.75
C ASP A 217 0.68 0.88 -8.06
N ILE A 218 1.99 0.90 -7.97
CA ILE A 218 2.91 0.77 -9.10
C ILE A 218 3.66 -0.56 -8.92
N PRO A 219 3.48 -1.55 -9.82
CA PRO A 219 4.26 -2.77 -9.79
C PRO A 219 5.73 -2.48 -10.04
N VAL A 220 6.61 -3.05 -9.23
CA VAL A 220 8.06 -2.89 -9.31
C VAL A 220 8.71 -4.26 -9.37
N LEU A 221 9.40 -4.56 -10.47
CA LEU A 221 10.32 -5.69 -10.57
C LEU A 221 11.69 -5.25 -10.06
N PHE A 222 12.25 -5.93 -9.06
CA PHE A 222 13.47 -5.47 -8.38
C PHE A 222 14.68 -5.37 -9.32
N SER A 223 14.81 -6.32 -10.25
CA SER A 223 15.89 -6.33 -11.25
C SER A 223 15.86 -5.12 -12.17
N ASP A 224 14.70 -4.52 -12.42
CA ASP A 224 14.59 -3.32 -13.28
C ASP A 224 15.22 -2.09 -12.66
N TYR A 225 15.38 -2.08 -11.34
CA TYR A 225 15.93 -0.96 -10.57
C TYR A 225 17.26 -1.31 -9.88
N ASN A 226 17.91 -2.40 -10.28
CA ASN A 226 19.15 -2.91 -9.65
C ASN A 226 18.98 -3.17 -8.14
N ILE A 227 17.76 -3.42 -7.68
CA ILE A 227 17.47 -3.75 -6.29
C ILE A 227 17.75 -5.23 -6.07
N GLN A 228 18.60 -5.56 -5.10
CA GLN A 228 18.87 -6.94 -4.75
C GLN A 228 17.64 -7.56 -4.06
N ASN A 229 17.30 -8.80 -4.45
CA ASN A 229 16.22 -9.52 -3.78
C ASN A 229 16.53 -9.65 -2.28
N PRO A 230 15.60 -9.22 -1.41
CA PRO A 230 15.84 -9.17 0.04
C PRO A 230 15.81 -10.52 0.75
N SER A 231 15.72 -11.64 0.03
CA SER A 231 15.77 -12.98 0.63
C SER A 231 17.01 -13.19 1.50
N VAL A 232 16.83 -13.88 2.64
CA VAL A 232 17.88 -14.14 3.61
C VAL A 232 17.98 -15.65 3.91
N GLY A 233 19.04 -16.29 3.41
CA GLY A 233 19.57 -17.57 3.84
C GLY A 233 18.57 -18.67 4.21
N GLY A 234 17.51 -18.94 3.44
CA GLY A 234 16.51 -19.98 3.71
C GLY A 234 15.50 -19.65 4.81
N PHE A 235 15.66 -18.56 5.54
CA PHE A 235 14.72 -18.11 6.57
C PHE A 235 13.64 -17.18 6.02
N VAL A 236 14.01 -16.31 5.07
CA VAL A 236 13.11 -15.39 4.38
C VAL A 236 13.28 -15.59 2.88
N THR A 237 12.20 -15.93 2.21
CA THR A 237 12.14 -15.96 0.74
C THR A 237 11.18 -14.86 0.30
N THR A 238 11.70 -13.87 -0.41
CA THR A 238 10.95 -12.73 -0.91
C THR A 238 10.66 -12.91 -2.39
N GLN A 239 9.49 -12.48 -2.85
CA GLN A 239 9.22 -12.38 -4.28
C GLN A 239 10.23 -11.44 -4.94
N ASP A 240 10.43 -11.56 -6.24
CA ASP A 240 11.33 -10.71 -7.05
C ASP A 240 10.72 -9.36 -7.42
N HIS A 241 9.51 -9.10 -6.95
CA HIS A 241 8.72 -7.91 -7.22
C HIS A 241 7.93 -7.48 -5.98
N GLY A 242 7.47 -6.24 -6.02
CA GLY A 242 6.61 -5.64 -5.02
C GLY A 242 5.70 -4.59 -5.62
N LEU A 243 4.95 -3.93 -4.76
CA LEU A 243 4.09 -2.80 -5.10
C LEU A 243 4.59 -1.56 -4.37
N LEU A 244 4.64 -0.44 -5.05
CA LEU A 244 4.68 0.88 -4.43
C LEU A 244 3.25 1.36 -4.27
N GLU A 245 2.76 1.41 -3.04
CA GLU A 245 1.42 1.88 -2.70
C GLU A 245 1.43 3.38 -2.42
N PHE A 246 0.39 4.08 -2.84
CA PHE A 246 0.21 5.48 -2.50
C PHE A 246 -1.25 5.83 -2.25
N LEU A 247 -1.46 6.72 -1.29
CA LEU A 247 -2.66 7.52 -1.07
C LEU A 247 -2.19 8.97 -0.96
N LEU A 248 -2.53 9.79 -1.92
CA LEU A 248 -2.12 11.19 -1.98
C LEU A 248 -3.32 12.10 -1.84
N VAL A 249 -3.24 13.06 -0.96
CA VAL A 249 -4.24 14.09 -0.73
C VAL A 249 -3.69 15.40 -1.26
N PHE A 250 -4.39 16.00 -2.22
CA PHE A 250 -3.99 17.25 -2.85
C PHE A 250 -4.90 18.40 -2.41
N SER A 251 -4.29 19.48 -1.98
CA SER A 251 -4.95 20.75 -1.71
C SER A 251 -4.47 21.83 -2.67
N LYS A 252 -5.30 22.79 -3.01
CA LYS A 252 -4.89 23.92 -3.86
C LYS A 252 -3.68 24.64 -3.25
N ALA A 253 -2.71 24.96 -4.13
CA ALA A 253 -1.50 25.67 -3.76
C ALA A 253 -1.78 27.17 -3.54
#